data_eb61fae8c91fecd79e4d986672bb3b44
#
_entry.id   eb61fae8c91fecd79e4d986672bb3b44
#
_cell.length_a   1.000
_cell.length_b   1.000
_cell.length_c   1.000
_cell.angle_alpha   90.00
_cell.angle_beta   90.00
_cell.angle_gamma   90.00
#
_symmetry.space_group_name_H-M   'P 1'
#
loop_
_entity.id
_entity.type
_entity.pdbx_description
1 polymer ?
#
loop_
_entity_poly.entity_id
_entity_poly.type
_entity_poly.pdbx_seq_one_letter_code
_entity_poly.pdbx_strand_id
1 'polypeptide(L)'
;MSLKVSSLSQDLIERSLASVWHPCTQMKHHEQFPLVAISHGKGAWLYDHDGNRYLDAISSWWVNLFGHANPSINQALKDQLDSLEHVMLAGFTHKPVVELSERLSALTQHQLGHTFYASDGASAIELSLIHI
;
A
#
# COMPACT_ATOMS: atom_id res chain seq x y z
N MET A 1 -5.20 2.01 -31.91
CA MET A 1 -3.98 2.82 -31.81
C MET A 1 -3.04 2.02 -30.91
N SER A 2 -2.00 1.37 -31.49
CA SER A 2 -1.04 0.61 -30.70
C SER A 2 -0.16 1.59 -29.95
N LEU A 3 -0.21 1.58 -28.61
CA LEU A 3 0.71 2.33 -27.78
C LEU A 3 2.13 1.80 -28.06
N LYS A 4 3.07 2.68 -28.39
CA LYS A 4 4.47 2.30 -28.50
C LYS A 4 4.99 2.04 -27.08
N VAL A 5 5.33 0.81 -26.80
CA VAL A 5 5.97 0.40 -25.54
C VAL A 5 7.47 0.58 -25.69
N SER A 6 8.11 1.29 -24.76
CA SER A 6 9.57 1.45 -24.75
C SER A 6 10.29 0.14 -24.42
N SER A 7 11.57 0.06 -24.75
CA SER A 7 12.40 -1.09 -24.38
C SER A 7 12.49 -1.29 -22.87
N LEU A 8 12.45 -0.21 -22.09
CA LEU A 8 12.43 -0.27 -20.61
C LEU A 8 11.13 -0.88 -20.09
N SER A 9 9.98 -0.42 -20.58
CA SER A 9 8.68 -0.97 -20.19
C SER A 9 8.57 -2.45 -20.56
N GLN A 10 9.04 -2.82 -21.74
CA GLN A 10 9.05 -4.21 -22.20
C GLN A 10 9.93 -5.09 -21.31
N ASP A 11 11.15 -4.70 -20.99
CA ASP A 11 12.06 -5.42 -20.09
C ASP A 11 11.45 -5.61 -18.71
N LEU A 12 10.85 -4.56 -18.14
CA LEU A 12 10.20 -4.65 -16.83
C LEU A 12 9.02 -5.62 -16.83
N ILE A 13 8.19 -5.61 -17.86
CA ILE A 13 7.05 -6.51 -18.01
C ILE A 13 7.53 -7.96 -18.13
N GLU A 14 8.50 -8.25 -18.97
CA GLU A 14 9.05 -9.60 -19.16
C GLU A 14 9.65 -10.15 -17.87
N ARG A 15 10.44 -9.36 -17.17
CA ARG A 15 11.02 -9.76 -15.87
C ARG A 15 9.96 -9.95 -14.79
N SER A 16 8.91 -9.10 -14.77
CA SER A 16 7.80 -9.25 -13.86
C SER A 16 7.03 -10.54 -14.09
N LEU A 17 6.72 -10.87 -15.34
CA LEU A 17 6.04 -12.12 -15.70
C LEU A 17 6.88 -13.36 -15.38
N ALA A 18 8.19 -13.24 -15.44
CA ALA A 18 9.11 -14.34 -15.14
C ALA A 18 9.31 -14.59 -13.62
N SER A 19 9.11 -13.57 -12.76
CA SER A 19 9.51 -13.64 -11.37
C SER A 19 8.41 -13.29 -10.35
N VAL A 20 7.31 -12.65 -10.77
CA VAL A 20 6.23 -12.21 -9.87
C VAL A 20 4.97 -13.02 -10.12
N TRP A 21 4.43 -13.62 -9.08
CA TRP A 21 3.08 -14.17 -9.11
C TRP A 21 2.08 -13.04 -8.83
N HIS A 22 1.43 -12.56 -9.88
CA HIS A 22 0.46 -11.46 -9.78
C HIS A 22 -0.82 -11.93 -9.05
N PRO A 23 -1.22 -11.25 -7.96
CA PRO A 23 -2.40 -11.63 -7.19
C PRO A 23 -3.69 -11.37 -7.98
N CYS A 24 -4.72 -12.14 -7.66
CA CYS A 24 -6.07 -12.02 -8.24
C CYS A 24 -6.14 -12.12 -9.77
N THR A 25 -5.14 -12.73 -10.40
CA THR A 25 -5.08 -12.94 -11.84
C THR A 25 -4.66 -14.39 -12.16
N GLN A 26 -5.05 -14.87 -13.34
CA GLN A 26 -4.39 -16.01 -13.95
C GLN A 26 -3.22 -15.49 -14.80
N MET A 27 -2.00 -15.96 -14.55
CA MET A 27 -0.81 -15.50 -15.24
C MET A 27 -0.94 -15.59 -16.77
N LYS A 28 -1.61 -16.60 -17.29
CA LYS A 28 -1.87 -16.78 -18.73
C LYS A 28 -2.74 -15.66 -19.33
N HIS A 29 -3.55 -14.96 -18.54
CA HIS A 29 -4.35 -13.85 -19.05
C HIS A 29 -3.48 -12.65 -19.47
N HIS A 30 -2.25 -12.54 -18.99
CA HIS A 30 -1.33 -11.47 -19.40
C HIS A 30 -0.85 -11.59 -20.85
N GLU A 31 -1.07 -12.73 -21.52
CA GLU A 31 -0.89 -12.86 -22.96
C GLU A 31 -1.91 -12.04 -23.76
N GLN A 32 -3.12 -11.84 -23.22
CA GLN A 32 -4.22 -11.08 -23.85
C GLN A 32 -4.37 -9.68 -23.24
N PHE A 33 -4.11 -9.55 -21.96
CA PHE A 33 -4.17 -8.30 -21.18
C PHE A 33 -2.79 -8.00 -20.58
N PRO A 34 -1.90 -7.39 -21.39
CA PRO A 34 -0.53 -7.12 -20.97
C PRO A 34 -0.48 -6.21 -19.75
N LEU A 35 0.54 -6.39 -18.94
CA LEU A 35 0.82 -5.52 -17.81
C LEU A 35 1.18 -4.10 -18.27
N VAL A 36 0.98 -3.13 -17.40
CA VAL A 36 1.45 -1.76 -17.59
C VAL A 36 2.56 -1.48 -16.57
N ALA A 37 3.73 -1.08 -17.05
CA ALA A 37 4.89 -0.78 -16.21
C ALA A 37 4.77 0.64 -15.63
N ILE A 38 4.21 0.76 -14.44
CA ILE A 38 4.00 2.04 -13.75
C ILE A 38 5.33 2.58 -13.22
N SER A 39 5.60 3.85 -13.49
CA SER A 39 6.78 4.57 -13.01
C SER A 39 6.52 5.36 -11.72
N HIS A 40 5.39 6.04 -11.64
CA HIS A 40 5.01 6.86 -10.48
C HIS A 40 3.51 7.13 -10.43
N GLY A 41 3.06 7.69 -9.32
CA GLY A 41 1.69 8.17 -9.13
C GLY A 41 1.67 9.60 -8.60
N LYS A 42 0.61 10.37 -8.93
CA LYS A 42 0.37 11.70 -8.39
C LYS A 42 -1.12 11.98 -8.29
N GLY A 43 -1.63 12.24 -7.10
CA GLY A 43 -3.06 12.41 -6.87
C GLY A 43 -3.83 11.16 -7.31
N ALA A 44 -4.84 11.32 -8.15
CA ALA A 44 -5.64 10.19 -8.68
C ALA A 44 -5.03 9.52 -9.94
N TRP A 45 -3.82 9.87 -10.33
CA TRP A 45 -3.23 9.43 -11.59
C TRP A 45 -1.99 8.55 -11.38
N LEU A 46 -1.90 7.49 -12.15
CA LEU A 46 -0.72 6.66 -12.35
C LEU A 46 -0.08 7.01 -13.71
N TYR A 47 1.23 6.92 -13.77
CA TYR A 47 2.02 7.20 -14.97
C TYR A 47 2.93 6.01 -15.26
N ASP A 48 2.96 5.58 -16.51
CA ASP A 48 3.91 4.56 -16.95
C ASP A 48 5.27 5.18 -17.36
N HIS A 49 6.22 4.33 -17.72
CA HIS A 49 7.53 4.76 -18.21
C HIS A 49 7.48 5.35 -19.64
N ASP A 50 6.36 5.22 -20.33
CA ASP A 50 6.15 5.70 -21.71
C ASP A 50 5.44 7.05 -21.75
N GLY A 51 5.15 7.64 -20.57
CA GLY A 51 4.51 8.95 -20.42
C GLY A 51 2.99 8.93 -20.54
N ASN A 52 2.36 7.75 -20.62
CA ASN A 52 0.92 7.65 -20.55
C ASN A 52 0.44 7.79 -19.10
N ARG A 53 -0.79 8.27 -18.95
CA ARG A 53 -1.44 8.39 -17.64
C ARG A 53 -2.73 7.59 -17.57
N TYR A 54 -2.99 7.04 -16.39
CA TYR A 54 -4.15 6.22 -16.10
C TYR A 54 -4.85 6.76 -14.85
N LEU A 55 -6.17 6.92 -14.91
CA LEU A 55 -6.96 7.25 -13.72
C LEU A 55 -7.05 6.01 -12.81
N ASP A 56 -6.52 6.12 -11.61
CA ASP A 56 -6.68 5.09 -10.57
C ASP A 56 -8.04 5.24 -9.87
N ALA A 57 -9.11 4.85 -10.56
CA ALA A 57 -10.47 5.03 -10.10
C ALA A 57 -10.85 4.16 -8.89
N ILE A 58 -10.03 3.15 -8.57
CA ILE A 58 -10.22 2.26 -7.41
C ILE A 58 -9.20 2.51 -6.30
N SER A 59 -8.40 3.58 -6.40
CA SER A 59 -7.37 3.96 -5.42
C SER A 59 -6.44 2.81 -5.05
N SER A 60 -5.98 2.04 -6.06
CA SER A 60 -5.11 0.85 -5.91
C SER A 60 -5.63 -0.12 -4.84
N TRP A 61 -6.88 -0.58 -5.01
CA TRP A 61 -7.64 -1.38 -4.05
C TRP A 61 -7.91 -0.65 -2.72
N TRP A 62 -8.40 0.61 -2.83
CA TRP A 62 -8.87 1.44 -1.72
C TRP A 62 -7.77 1.88 -0.73
N VAL A 63 -6.50 1.65 -1.04
CA VAL A 63 -5.37 1.98 -0.16
C VAL A 63 -5.02 3.47 -0.20
N ASN A 64 -5.09 4.11 -1.39
CA ASN A 64 -4.63 5.49 -1.60
C ASN A 64 -5.77 6.51 -1.42
N LEU A 65 -6.40 6.54 -0.24
CA LEU A 65 -7.53 7.44 0.07
C LEU A 65 -7.22 8.92 -0.20
N PHE A 66 -5.99 9.36 0.02
CA PHE A 66 -5.57 10.76 -0.15
C PHE A 66 -4.77 11.00 -1.45
N GLY A 67 -4.82 10.03 -2.37
CA GLY A 67 -4.09 10.03 -3.63
C GLY A 67 -2.62 9.63 -3.50
N HIS A 68 -2.03 9.32 -4.66
CA HIS A 68 -0.62 8.94 -4.77
C HIS A 68 0.31 10.11 -4.44
N ALA A 69 1.42 9.81 -3.80
CA ALA A 69 2.49 10.74 -3.46
C ALA A 69 2.00 12.00 -2.70
N ASN A 70 1.06 11.82 -1.77
CA ASN A 70 0.56 12.91 -0.94
C ASN A 70 1.71 13.56 -0.14
N PRO A 71 1.96 14.88 -0.32
CA PRO A 71 3.13 15.52 0.28
C PRO A 71 3.14 15.49 1.81
N SER A 72 1.97 15.67 2.44
CA SER A 72 1.86 15.68 3.90
C SER A 72 2.14 14.30 4.51
N ILE A 73 1.61 13.25 3.88
CA ILE A 73 1.86 11.86 4.32
C ILE A 73 3.33 11.52 4.11
N ASN A 74 3.89 11.83 2.93
CA ASN A 74 5.28 11.57 2.62
C ASN A 74 6.23 12.29 3.60
N GLN A 75 5.91 13.54 3.95
CA GLN A 75 6.73 14.29 4.90
C GLN A 75 6.65 13.66 6.30
N ALA A 76 5.46 13.33 6.80
CA ALA A 76 5.30 12.69 8.10
C ALA A 76 6.06 11.34 8.20
N LEU A 77 6.06 10.55 7.11
CA LEU A 77 6.83 9.30 7.06
C LEU A 77 8.35 9.57 7.10
N LYS A 78 8.84 10.56 6.36
CA LYS A 78 10.27 10.93 6.40
C LYS A 78 10.70 11.38 7.78
N ASP A 79 9.94 12.27 8.40
CA ASP A 79 10.23 12.80 9.74
C ASP A 79 10.25 11.65 10.79
N GLN A 80 9.33 10.68 10.64
CA GLN A 80 9.31 9.51 11.53
C GLN A 80 10.51 8.58 11.29
N LEU A 81 10.91 8.33 10.04
CA LEU A 81 12.09 7.53 9.72
C LEU A 81 13.38 8.15 10.24
N ASP A 82 13.49 9.49 10.21
CA ASP A 82 14.65 10.22 10.74
C ASP A 82 14.74 10.17 12.27
N SER A 83 13.65 9.81 12.97
CA SER A 83 13.60 9.73 14.43
C SER A 83 13.59 8.30 14.98
N LEU A 84 12.71 7.46 14.47
CA LEU A 84 12.54 6.07 14.93
C LEU A 84 11.71 5.28 13.92
N GLU A 85 12.33 4.37 13.20
CA GLU A 85 11.67 3.51 12.21
C GLU A 85 10.94 2.33 12.85
N HIS A 86 11.50 1.76 13.91
CA HIS A 86 10.93 0.63 14.62
C HIS A 86 11.44 0.51 16.06
N VAL A 87 10.55 0.09 16.95
CA VAL A 87 10.88 -0.44 18.27
C VAL A 87 9.84 -1.51 18.67
N MET A 88 10.27 -2.59 19.29
CA MET A 88 9.35 -3.61 19.79
C MET A 88 8.47 -3.04 20.92
N LEU A 89 7.19 -3.39 20.93
CA LEU A 89 6.27 -2.95 21.99
C LEU A 89 6.34 -3.81 23.27
N ALA A 90 7.10 -4.88 23.26
CA ALA A 90 7.33 -5.71 24.46
C ALA A 90 8.26 -4.99 25.44
N GLY A 91 7.68 -4.16 26.29
CA GLY A 91 8.40 -3.37 27.30
C GLY A 91 8.78 -1.96 26.87
N PHE A 92 8.54 -1.59 25.60
CA PHE A 92 8.76 -0.23 25.09
C PHE A 92 7.46 0.35 24.54
N THR A 93 7.45 1.68 24.38
CA THR A 93 6.37 2.41 23.72
C THR A 93 6.91 3.63 23.00
N HIS A 94 6.12 4.23 22.12
CA HIS A 94 6.46 5.45 21.40
C HIS A 94 5.23 6.29 21.09
N LYS A 95 5.43 7.59 20.87
CA LYS A 95 4.36 8.56 20.71
C LYS A 95 3.34 8.19 19.60
N PRO A 96 3.72 7.82 18.36
CA PRO A 96 2.75 7.49 17.31
C PRO A 96 1.77 6.37 17.68
N VAL A 97 2.24 5.29 18.33
CA VAL A 97 1.36 4.18 18.70
C VAL A 97 0.38 4.58 19.81
N VAL A 98 0.82 5.38 20.78
CA VAL A 98 -0.05 5.88 21.85
C VAL A 98 -1.15 6.76 21.28
N GLU A 99 -0.79 7.79 20.51
CA GLU A 99 -1.75 8.71 19.90
C GLU A 99 -2.76 8.03 18.98
N LEU A 100 -2.30 7.04 18.17
CA LEU A 100 -3.19 6.26 17.33
C LEU A 100 -4.17 5.42 18.15
N SER A 101 -3.69 4.73 19.19
CA SER A 101 -4.53 3.91 20.08
C SER A 101 -5.58 4.74 20.80
N GLU A 102 -5.21 5.92 21.30
CA GLU A 102 -6.15 6.85 21.93
C GLU A 102 -7.25 7.30 20.97
N ARG A 103 -6.90 7.66 19.73
CA ARG A 103 -7.86 8.06 18.70
C ARG A 103 -8.80 6.91 18.32
N LEU A 104 -8.29 5.69 18.15
CA LEU A 104 -9.12 4.51 17.87
C LEU A 104 -10.07 4.20 19.01
N SER A 105 -9.60 4.27 20.25
CA SER A 105 -10.44 4.10 21.45
C SER A 105 -11.55 5.16 21.51
N ALA A 106 -11.25 6.41 21.22
CA ALA A 106 -12.22 7.49 21.20
C ALA A 106 -13.34 7.29 20.16
N LEU A 107 -13.03 6.70 18.99
CA LEU A 107 -14.04 6.38 17.97
C LEU A 107 -15.13 5.41 18.49
N THR A 108 -14.78 4.54 19.43
CA THR A 108 -15.71 3.60 20.06
C THR A 108 -16.26 4.12 21.41
N GLN A 109 -16.14 5.42 21.69
CA GLN A 109 -16.50 6.01 22.98
C GLN A 109 -15.84 5.30 24.17
N HIS A 110 -14.60 4.84 23.96
CA HIS A 110 -13.77 4.08 24.91
C HIS A 110 -14.32 2.70 25.31
N GLN A 111 -15.31 2.17 24.58
CA GLN A 111 -15.80 0.80 24.82
C GLN A 111 -14.75 -0.26 24.42
N LEU A 112 -13.94 0.02 23.40
CA LEU A 112 -12.76 -0.77 23.02
C LEU A 112 -11.51 0.02 23.42
N GLY A 113 -11.03 -0.20 24.64
CA GLY A 113 -9.97 0.60 25.26
C GLY A 113 -8.55 0.24 24.85
N HIS A 114 -8.32 -0.92 24.22
CA HIS A 114 -6.99 -1.40 23.84
C HIS A 114 -6.95 -1.82 22.39
N THR A 115 -5.85 -1.52 21.71
CA THR A 115 -5.62 -1.87 20.31
C THR A 115 -4.44 -2.81 20.20
N PHE A 116 -4.63 -3.95 19.52
CA PHE A 116 -3.55 -4.81 19.09
C PHE A 116 -3.29 -4.56 17.61
N TYR A 117 -2.03 -4.36 17.23
CA TYR A 117 -1.62 -4.09 15.86
C TYR A 117 -1.13 -5.36 15.18
N ALA A 118 -1.64 -5.65 14.00
CA ALA A 118 -1.21 -6.74 13.14
C ALA A 118 -0.73 -6.21 11.79
N SER A 119 0.06 -7.00 11.08
CA SER A 119 0.67 -6.60 9.79
C SER A 119 -0.34 -6.52 8.64
N ASP A 120 -1.45 -7.23 8.74
CA ASP A 120 -2.48 -7.34 7.70
C ASP A 120 -3.83 -7.81 8.28
N GLY A 121 -4.88 -7.74 7.46
CA GLY A 121 -6.23 -8.12 7.89
C GLY A 121 -6.39 -9.61 8.21
N ALA A 122 -5.70 -10.50 7.50
CA ALA A 122 -5.76 -11.94 7.79
C ALA A 122 -5.15 -12.24 9.15
N SER A 123 -3.99 -11.66 9.46
CA SER A 123 -3.35 -11.78 10.78
C SER A 123 -4.24 -11.21 11.90
N ALA A 124 -4.92 -10.09 11.65
CA ALA A 124 -5.85 -9.50 12.62
C ALA A 124 -7.04 -10.42 12.93
N ILE A 125 -7.61 -11.07 11.90
CA ILE A 125 -8.70 -12.02 12.06
C ILE A 125 -8.23 -13.28 12.80
N GLU A 126 -7.09 -13.86 12.43
CA GLU A 126 -6.52 -15.02 13.13
C GLU A 126 -6.33 -14.73 14.63
N LEU A 127 -5.75 -13.57 14.96
CA LEU A 127 -5.59 -13.17 16.36
C LEU A 127 -6.92 -13.00 17.08
N SER A 128 -7.95 -12.48 16.42
CA SER A 128 -9.27 -12.34 17.04
C SER A 128 -9.91 -13.71 17.34
N LEU A 129 -9.73 -14.69 16.45
CA LEU A 129 -10.26 -16.04 16.64
C LEU A 129 -9.59 -16.81 17.78
N ILE A 130 -8.32 -16.53 18.07
CA ILE A 130 -7.60 -17.14 19.20
C ILE A 130 -8.20 -16.70 20.54
N HIS A 131 -8.80 -15.52 20.60
CA HIS A 131 -9.34 -14.91 21.81
C HIS A 131 -10.87 -15.08 22.00
N ILE A 132 -11.54 -15.74 21.04
CA ILE A 132 -12.94 -16.14 21.20
C ILE A 132 -13.03 -17.49 21.90
#